data_e46bd491436db25c1e80cca322b60f29
#
_entry.id   e46bd491436db25c1e80cca322b60f29
#
_cell.length_a   1.000
_cell.length_b   1.000
_cell.length_c   1.000
_cell.angle_alpha   90.00
_cell.angle_beta   90.00
_cell.angle_gamma   90.00
#
_symmetry.space_group_name_H-M   'P 1'
#
loop_
_entity.id
_entity.type
_entity.pdbx_description
1 polymer ?
#
loop_
_entity_poly.entity_id
_entity_poly.type
_entity_poly.pdbx_seq_one_letter_code
_entity_poly.pdbx_strand_id
1 'polypeptide(L)'
;HVVANSDSQEDQDLKLQVRDAIVAQLNGVMEELDSAQEAKEFLAEHLGELEDTANRVLQQAGSHLKAQVSLALEEFPTRVYDTFQLPAGLYEALRVTIGEGAGHNWWCVVFPTLCVPASSEGFQETAEASGLSSQLAGTLTREEGEYEIRFQFLDWLGQVKNWLHS
;
A
#
# COMPACT_ATOMS: atom_id res chain seq x y z
N HIS A 1 -3.51 -2.23 -1.75
CA HIS A 1 -4.70 -1.48 -1.37
C HIS A 1 -5.98 -2.17 -1.86
N VAL A 2 -7.10 -1.94 -1.17
CA VAL A 2 -8.40 -2.53 -1.49
C VAL A 2 -9.41 -1.42 -1.72
N VAL A 3 -10.04 -1.42 -2.90
CA VAL A 3 -11.01 -0.39 -3.31
C VAL A 3 -12.42 -0.99 -3.22
N ALA A 4 -13.31 -0.33 -2.47
CA ALA A 4 -14.71 -0.74 -2.37
C ALA A 4 -15.48 -0.45 -3.65
N ASN A 5 -16.56 -1.20 -3.88
CA ASN A 5 -17.49 -0.93 -4.98
C ASN A 5 -18.11 0.46 -4.90
N SER A 6 -18.57 0.86 -3.70
CA SER A 6 -19.13 2.19 -3.42
C SER A 6 -18.84 2.62 -1.97
N ASP A 7 -19.35 3.80 -1.57
CA ASP A 7 -19.24 4.30 -0.21
C ASP A 7 -20.43 3.89 0.69
N SER A 8 -21.26 2.94 0.25
CA SER A 8 -22.27 2.35 1.13
C SER A 8 -21.63 1.60 2.28
N GLN A 9 -22.27 1.56 3.45
CA GLN A 9 -21.77 0.84 4.61
C GLN A 9 -21.52 -0.64 4.27
N GLU A 10 -22.42 -1.26 3.54
CA GLU A 10 -22.31 -2.66 3.10
C GLU A 10 -21.04 -2.89 2.27
N ASP A 11 -20.76 -2.06 1.26
CA ASP A 11 -19.58 -2.19 0.41
C ASP A 11 -18.28 -1.90 1.18
N GLN A 12 -18.31 -0.97 2.14
CA GLN A 12 -17.18 -0.70 3.02
C GLN A 12 -16.90 -1.88 3.96
N ASP A 13 -17.92 -2.53 4.50
CA ASP A 13 -17.79 -3.72 5.35
C ASP A 13 -17.26 -4.92 4.54
N LEU A 14 -17.75 -5.12 3.31
CA LEU A 14 -17.22 -6.14 2.39
C LEU A 14 -15.74 -5.91 2.06
N LYS A 15 -15.36 -4.68 1.79
CA LYS A 15 -13.95 -4.31 1.57
C LYS A 15 -13.06 -4.72 2.74
N LEU A 16 -13.50 -4.49 3.97
CA LEU A 16 -12.73 -4.85 5.16
C LEU A 16 -12.60 -6.37 5.31
N GLN A 17 -13.64 -7.14 5.03
CA GLN A 17 -13.59 -8.60 5.05
C GLN A 17 -12.62 -9.15 3.98
N VAL A 18 -12.66 -8.61 2.77
CA VAL A 18 -11.72 -8.98 1.69
C VAL A 18 -10.28 -8.64 2.09
N ARG A 19 -10.05 -7.43 2.63
CA ARG A 19 -8.75 -7.03 3.15
C ARG A 19 -8.21 -8.04 4.17
N ASP A 20 -9.01 -8.39 5.17
CA ASP A 20 -8.59 -9.27 6.25
C ASP A 20 -8.19 -10.67 5.73
N ALA A 21 -8.94 -11.20 4.77
CA ALA A 21 -8.61 -12.47 4.14
C ALA A 21 -7.33 -12.43 3.31
N ILE A 22 -7.10 -11.36 2.54
CA ILE A 22 -5.87 -11.17 1.77
C ILE A 22 -4.67 -11.00 2.71
N VAL A 23 -4.79 -10.17 3.74
CA VAL A 23 -3.73 -9.95 4.73
C VAL A 23 -3.39 -11.26 5.44
N ALA A 24 -4.39 -12.03 5.87
CA ALA A 24 -4.17 -13.32 6.52
C ALA A 24 -3.44 -14.32 5.61
N GLN A 25 -3.72 -14.31 4.30
CA GLN A 25 -3.04 -15.18 3.34
C GLN A 25 -1.58 -14.76 3.11
N LEU A 26 -1.28 -13.47 3.14
CA LEU A 26 0.04 -12.92 2.85
C LEU A 26 0.99 -12.88 4.05
N ASN A 27 0.48 -12.68 5.27
CA ASN A 27 1.31 -12.41 6.46
C ASN A 27 2.43 -13.43 6.68
N GLY A 28 2.13 -14.74 6.62
CA GLY A 28 3.13 -15.76 6.89
C GLY A 28 4.24 -15.84 5.82
N VAL A 29 3.90 -15.55 4.57
CA VAL A 29 4.85 -15.66 3.45
C VAL A 29 5.70 -14.40 3.32
N MET A 30 5.10 -13.23 3.49
CA MET A 30 5.82 -11.96 3.35
C MET A 30 6.92 -11.78 4.41
N GLU A 31 6.78 -12.41 5.58
CA GLU A 31 7.79 -12.41 6.64
C GLU A 31 9.02 -13.26 6.30
N GLU A 32 8.89 -14.22 5.38
CA GLU A 32 9.96 -15.13 4.96
C GLU A 32 10.75 -14.59 3.76
N LEU A 33 10.32 -13.49 3.14
CA LEU A 33 10.96 -12.91 1.97
C LEU A 33 12.02 -11.88 2.36
N ASP A 34 13.18 -11.97 1.74
CA ASP A 34 14.35 -11.14 2.08
C ASP A 34 14.39 -9.80 1.31
N SER A 35 13.57 -9.64 0.27
CA SER A 35 13.63 -8.44 -0.59
C SER A 35 12.28 -8.07 -1.20
N ALA A 36 12.14 -6.77 -1.53
CA ALA A 36 10.98 -6.26 -2.25
C ALA A 36 10.82 -6.91 -3.66
N GLN A 37 11.93 -7.32 -4.27
CA GLN A 37 11.90 -7.99 -5.55
C GLN A 37 11.29 -9.39 -5.44
N GLU A 38 11.68 -10.16 -4.42
CA GLU A 38 11.08 -11.48 -4.14
C GLU A 38 9.61 -11.36 -3.78
N ALA A 39 9.23 -10.35 -2.98
CA ALA A 39 7.83 -10.07 -2.66
C ALA A 39 7.01 -9.76 -3.93
N LYS A 40 7.57 -8.97 -4.85
CA LYS A 40 6.94 -8.66 -6.13
C LYS A 40 6.76 -9.90 -7.00
N GLU A 41 7.78 -10.74 -7.13
CA GLU A 41 7.74 -11.98 -7.91
C GLU A 41 6.71 -12.94 -7.33
N PHE A 42 6.73 -13.14 -6.02
CA PHE A 42 5.73 -13.95 -5.32
C PHE A 42 4.31 -13.46 -5.58
N LEU A 43 4.06 -12.16 -5.41
CA LEU A 43 2.73 -11.59 -5.64
C LEU A 43 2.28 -11.75 -7.09
N ALA A 44 3.18 -11.55 -8.06
CA ALA A 44 2.87 -11.69 -9.48
C ALA A 44 2.47 -13.15 -9.86
N GLU A 45 3.09 -14.14 -9.22
CA GLU A 45 2.77 -15.56 -9.44
C GLU A 45 1.45 -15.98 -8.78
N HIS A 46 1.02 -15.30 -7.69
CA HIS A 46 -0.13 -15.70 -6.89
C HIS A 46 -1.36 -14.79 -7.04
N LEU A 47 -1.38 -13.88 -8.05
CA LEU A 47 -2.51 -12.97 -8.26
C LEU A 47 -3.85 -13.70 -8.39
N GLY A 48 -3.88 -14.83 -9.10
CA GLY A 48 -5.09 -15.64 -9.28
C GLY A 48 -5.62 -16.23 -7.96
N GLU A 49 -4.72 -16.70 -7.09
CA GLU A 49 -5.11 -17.24 -5.79
C GLU A 49 -5.66 -16.15 -4.84
N LEU A 50 -5.07 -14.96 -4.90
CA LEU A 50 -5.54 -13.79 -4.15
C LEU A 50 -6.92 -13.34 -4.66
N GLU A 51 -7.12 -13.34 -5.97
CA GLU A 51 -8.41 -13.03 -6.58
C GLU A 51 -9.48 -14.06 -6.21
N ASP A 52 -9.15 -15.35 -6.22
CA ASP A 52 -10.05 -16.42 -5.78
C ASP A 52 -10.41 -16.26 -4.29
N THR A 53 -9.46 -15.88 -3.46
CA THR A 53 -9.71 -15.62 -2.03
C THR A 53 -10.65 -14.44 -1.84
N ALA A 54 -10.42 -13.33 -2.52
CA ALA A 54 -11.29 -12.16 -2.48
C ALA A 54 -12.72 -12.51 -2.93
N ASN A 55 -12.85 -13.21 -4.06
CA ASN A 55 -14.14 -13.62 -4.60
C ASN A 55 -14.88 -14.63 -3.71
N ARG A 56 -14.15 -15.50 -3.02
CA ARG A 56 -14.73 -16.44 -2.05
C ARG A 56 -15.33 -15.69 -0.85
N VAL A 57 -14.65 -14.66 -0.34
CA VAL A 57 -15.16 -13.82 0.75
C VAL A 57 -16.46 -13.12 0.33
N LEU A 58 -16.48 -12.50 -0.86
CA LEU A 58 -17.66 -11.84 -1.38
C LEU A 58 -18.85 -12.81 -1.53
N GLN A 59 -18.60 -14.01 -2.04
CA GLN A 59 -19.62 -15.04 -2.16
C GLN A 59 -20.16 -15.51 -0.81
N GLN A 60 -19.29 -15.71 0.18
CA GLN A 60 -19.68 -16.11 1.55
C GLN A 60 -20.52 -15.03 2.25
N ALA A 61 -20.26 -13.77 1.95
CA ALA A 61 -21.07 -12.64 2.41
C ALA A 61 -22.40 -12.47 1.65
N GLY A 62 -22.68 -13.33 0.66
CA GLY A 62 -23.92 -13.25 -0.17
C GLY A 62 -23.87 -12.16 -1.23
N SER A 63 -22.71 -11.56 -1.50
CA SER A 63 -22.56 -10.51 -2.52
C SER A 63 -22.44 -11.10 -3.92
N HIS A 64 -23.03 -10.41 -4.89
CA HIS A 64 -22.88 -10.72 -6.32
C HIS A 64 -21.70 -10.00 -6.98
N LEU A 65 -21.02 -9.11 -6.23
CA LEU A 65 -19.87 -8.38 -6.71
C LEU A 65 -18.69 -9.35 -7.01
N LYS A 66 -17.80 -8.88 -7.86
CA LYS A 66 -16.55 -9.56 -8.18
C LYS A 66 -15.38 -8.68 -7.80
N ALA A 67 -14.33 -9.31 -7.31
CA ALA A 67 -13.05 -8.67 -7.10
C ALA A 67 -12.12 -9.01 -8.27
N GLN A 68 -11.25 -8.05 -8.61
CA GLN A 68 -10.11 -8.21 -9.50
C GLN A 68 -8.84 -7.85 -8.75
N VAL A 69 -7.77 -8.61 -8.97
CA VAL A 69 -6.47 -8.40 -8.34
C VAL A 69 -5.43 -8.09 -9.40
N SER A 70 -4.65 -7.04 -9.18
CA SER A 70 -3.57 -6.64 -10.08
C SER A 70 -2.34 -6.18 -9.30
N LEU A 71 -1.16 -6.29 -9.93
CA LEU A 71 0.10 -5.76 -9.44
C LEU A 71 0.66 -4.82 -10.51
N ALA A 72 0.84 -3.55 -10.16
CA ALA A 72 1.32 -2.52 -11.08
C ALA A 72 2.05 -1.39 -10.35
N LEU A 73 2.84 -0.61 -11.10
CA LEU A 73 3.34 0.68 -10.62
C LEU A 73 2.20 1.69 -10.61
N GLU A 74 1.89 2.21 -9.42
CA GLU A 74 0.83 3.20 -9.24
C GLU A 74 1.39 4.44 -8.53
N GLU A 75 0.85 5.60 -8.88
CA GLU A 75 1.18 6.87 -8.24
C GLU A 75 0.35 7.03 -6.95
N PHE A 76 1.02 7.15 -5.82
CA PHE A 76 0.39 7.37 -4.53
C PHE A 76 0.62 8.80 -4.05
N PRO A 77 -0.41 9.46 -3.55
CA PRO A 77 -0.22 10.66 -2.77
C PRO A 77 0.44 10.34 -1.42
N THR A 78 0.97 11.35 -0.74
CA THR A 78 1.47 11.18 0.62
C THR A 78 0.41 10.54 1.51
N ARG A 79 0.78 9.47 2.23
CA ARG A 79 -0.06 8.79 3.21
C ARG A 79 0.58 8.88 4.58
N VAL A 80 -0.22 9.32 5.55
CA VAL A 80 0.19 9.42 6.95
C VAL A 80 -0.45 8.26 7.71
N TYR A 81 0.39 7.50 8.41
CA TYR A 81 0.01 6.42 9.31
C TYR A 81 0.40 6.84 10.73
N ASP A 82 -0.07 6.15 11.74
CA ASP A 82 0.16 6.55 13.15
C ASP A 82 1.66 6.61 13.52
N THR A 83 2.48 5.76 12.91
CA THR A 83 3.91 5.63 13.24
C THR A 83 4.85 6.04 12.12
N PHE A 84 4.35 6.26 10.88
CA PHE A 84 5.18 6.62 9.73
C PHE A 84 4.39 7.37 8.65
N GLN A 85 5.12 7.99 7.74
CA GLN A 85 4.57 8.66 6.58
C GLN A 85 5.16 8.07 5.30
N LEU A 86 4.30 7.64 4.37
CA LEU A 86 4.70 7.26 3.02
C LEU A 86 4.66 8.50 2.12
N PRO A 87 5.79 8.97 1.59
CA PRO A 87 5.81 10.13 0.71
C PRO A 87 5.09 9.85 -0.62
N ALA A 88 4.63 10.90 -1.28
CA ALA A 88 4.08 10.77 -2.62
C ALA A 88 5.14 10.20 -3.58
N GLY A 89 4.74 9.26 -4.44
CA GLY A 89 5.66 8.60 -5.37
C GLY A 89 5.02 7.46 -6.15
N LEU A 90 5.84 6.83 -6.99
CA LEU A 90 5.49 5.60 -7.70
C LEU A 90 5.87 4.39 -6.86
N TYR A 91 4.90 3.53 -6.60
CA TYR A 91 5.09 2.31 -5.82
C TYR A 91 4.55 1.10 -6.56
N GLU A 92 5.22 -0.04 -6.41
CA GLU A 92 4.63 -1.33 -6.79
C GLU A 92 3.44 -1.59 -5.87
N ALA A 93 2.26 -1.74 -6.45
CA ALA A 93 1.00 -1.83 -5.70
C ALA A 93 0.23 -3.10 -6.05
N LEU A 94 -0.06 -3.89 -5.03
CA LEU A 94 -1.09 -4.92 -5.10
C LEU A 94 -2.45 -4.24 -4.91
N ARG A 95 -3.26 -4.25 -5.96
CA ARG A 95 -4.59 -3.64 -5.98
C ARG A 95 -5.67 -4.69 -6.04
N VAL A 96 -6.59 -4.64 -5.09
CA VAL A 96 -7.84 -5.41 -5.11
C VAL A 96 -8.99 -4.46 -5.37
N THR A 97 -9.67 -4.60 -6.48
CA THR A 97 -10.81 -3.75 -6.86
C THR A 97 -12.09 -4.57 -6.75
N ILE A 98 -13.04 -4.13 -5.95
CA ILE A 98 -14.34 -4.78 -5.76
C ILE A 98 -15.40 -4.04 -6.60
N GLY A 99 -16.08 -4.76 -7.48
CA GLY A 99 -17.10 -4.20 -8.36
C GLY A 99 -16.59 -3.06 -9.22
N GLU A 100 -17.24 -1.90 -9.16
CA GLU A 100 -16.86 -0.69 -9.93
C GLU A 100 -15.62 0.02 -9.36
N GLY A 101 -15.20 -0.30 -8.13
CA GLY A 101 -14.07 0.38 -7.49
C GLY A 101 -14.28 1.88 -7.29
N ALA A 102 -15.52 2.31 -7.08
CA ALA A 102 -15.90 3.72 -6.98
C ALA A 102 -15.94 4.23 -5.52
N GLY A 103 -15.76 3.33 -4.55
CA GLY A 103 -15.79 3.67 -3.13
C GLY A 103 -14.41 4.01 -2.55
N HIS A 104 -14.41 4.36 -1.26
CA HIS A 104 -13.18 4.67 -0.52
C HIS A 104 -12.23 3.49 -0.49
N ASN A 105 -10.94 3.82 -0.69
CA ASN A 105 -9.85 2.88 -0.71
C ASN A 105 -9.30 2.64 0.71
N TRP A 106 -8.88 1.42 1.00
CA TRP A 106 -8.09 1.08 2.17
C TRP A 106 -6.62 0.85 1.77
N TRP A 107 -5.70 1.42 2.52
CA TRP A 107 -4.28 1.46 2.21
C TRP A 107 -3.45 0.74 3.26
N CYS A 108 -2.51 -0.08 2.81
CA CYS A 108 -1.57 -0.81 3.66
C CYS A 108 -0.23 -0.96 2.94
N VAL A 109 0.83 -1.25 3.69
CA VAL A 109 2.13 -1.63 3.15
C VAL A 109 2.30 -3.14 3.37
N VAL A 110 2.42 -3.89 2.29
CA VAL A 110 2.52 -5.36 2.32
C VAL A 110 3.96 -5.82 2.53
N PHE A 111 4.92 -5.07 1.98
CA PHE A 111 6.34 -5.34 2.14
C PHE A 111 7.14 -4.04 2.33
N PRO A 112 8.03 -3.93 3.32
CA PRO A 112 8.15 -4.84 4.47
C PRO A 112 6.82 -4.96 5.21
N THR A 113 6.56 -6.09 5.89
CA THR A 113 5.24 -6.42 6.48
C THR A 113 4.79 -5.38 7.51
N LEU A 114 4.14 -4.31 7.03
CA LEU A 114 3.61 -3.20 7.81
C LEU A 114 2.07 -3.21 7.86
N CYS A 115 1.46 -4.32 7.46
CA CYS A 115 0.04 -4.59 7.71
C CYS A 115 -0.25 -4.93 9.19
N VAL A 116 0.70 -4.65 10.05
CA VAL A 116 0.46 -4.55 11.49
C VAL A 116 -0.23 -3.21 11.71
N PRO A 117 -1.26 -3.12 12.59
CA PRO A 117 -1.79 -1.81 12.98
C PRO A 117 -0.60 -0.91 13.32
N ALA A 118 -0.58 0.28 12.74
CA ALA A 118 0.54 1.20 12.80
C ALA A 118 0.96 1.66 14.23
N SER A 119 0.43 1.03 15.26
CA SER A 119 0.72 1.24 16.69
C SER A 119 1.82 0.34 17.27
N SER A 120 2.51 -0.51 16.47
CA SER A 120 3.53 -1.39 17.03
C SER A 120 4.91 -0.73 17.05
N GLU A 121 5.54 -0.72 18.22
CA GLU A 121 6.90 -0.22 18.48
C GLU A 121 8.01 -0.88 17.63
N GLY A 122 7.68 -1.90 16.85
CA GLY A 122 8.63 -2.65 16.00
C GLY A 122 8.77 -2.18 14.56
N PHE A 123 8.06 -1.10 14.15
CA PHE A 123 8.10 -0.66 12.75
C PHE A 123 9.49 -0.29 12.26
N GLN A 124 10.23 0.47 13.06
CA GLN A 124 11.56 0.99 12.68
C GLN A 124 12.59 -0.14 12.55
N GLU A 125 12.56 -1.11 13.47
CA GLU A 125 13.40 -2.31 13.42
C GLU A 125 13.08 -3.19 12.21
N THR A 126 11.79 -3.38 11.90
CA THR A 126 11.34 -4.21 10.76
C THR A 126 11.67 -3.53 9.43
N ALA A 127 11.51 -2.22 9.32
CA ALA A 127 11.83 -1.46 8.11
C ALA A 127 13.34 -1.47 7.80
N GLU A 128 14.19 -1.33 8.82
CA GLU A 128 15.65 -1.39 8.68
C GLU A 128 16.13 -2.82 8.36
N ALA A 129 15.55 -3.83 8.99
CA ALA A 129 15.85 -5.24 8.72
C ALA A 129 15.46 -5.67 7.30
N SER A 130 14.43 -5.04 6.72
CA SER A 130 13.94 -5.32 5.37
C SER A 130 14.68 -4.55 4.27
N GLY A 131 15.80 -3.88 4.61
CA GLY A 131 16.65 -3.19 3.62
C GLY A 131 16.17 -1.79 3.21
N LEU A 132 15.17 -1.22 3.88
CA LEU A 132 14.92 0.21 3.77
C LEU A 132 16.12 0.95 4.35
N SER A 133 16.70 1.87 3.57
CA SER A 133 17.83 2.68 4.08
C SER A 133 17.37 3.44 5.33
N SER A 134 18.26 3.55 6.33
CA SER A 134 17.99 4.30 7.57
C SER A 134 17.56 5.76 7.33
N GLN A 135 17.92 6.34 6.15
CA GLN A 135 17.44 7.64 5.70
C GLN A 135 15.95 7.61 5.32
N LEU A 136 15.47 6.54 4.68
CA LEU A 136 14.08 6.38 4.31
C LEU A 136 13.24 6.03 5.54
N ALA A 137 13.72 5.13 6.41
CA ALA A 137 13.09 4.80 7.68
C ALA A 137 12.98 6.03 8.60
N GLY A 138 14.02 6.86 8.68
CA GLY A 138 14.01 8.12 9.44
C GLY A 138 13.09 9.21 8.87
N THR A 139 12.81 9.17 7.56
CA THR A 139 11.83 10.08 6.92
C THR A 139 10.40 9.62 7.21
N LEU A 140 10.21 8.32 7.40
CA LEU A 140 8.92 7.70 7.68
C LEU A 140 8.47 7.88 9.15
N THR A 141 9.40 8.10 10.09
CA THR A 141 9.14 8.23 11.54
C THR A 141 9.12 9.67 12.07
N ARG A 142 9.01 10.68 11.21
CA ARG A 142 9.08 12.08 11.64
C ARG A 142 7.84 12.49 12.41
N GLU A 143 8.05 13.01 13.62
CA GLU A 143 7.02 13.54 14.50
C GLU A 143 6.19 14.66 13.85
N GLU A 144 4.91 14.77 14.26
CA GLU A 144 3.98 15.83 13.89
C GLU A 144 4.60 17.21 14.07
N GLY A 145 4.66 18.03 13.02
CA GLY A 145 4.86 19.46 13.23
C GLY A 145 5.30 20.31 12.05
N GLU A 146 5.81 19.80 10.96
CA GLU A 146 6.27 20.68 9.88
C GLU A 146 6.01 20.08 8.50
N TYR A 147 4.85 20.46 7.93
CA TYR A 147 4.51 20.13 6.55
C TYR A 147 5.23 21.09 5.59
N GLU A 148 6.38 20.73 5.11
CA GLU A 148 6.95 21.33 3.90
C GLU A 148 6.53 20.51 2.68
N ILE A 149 5.53 21.01 1.95
CA ILE A 149 5.11 20.43 0.67
C ILE A 149 6.24 20.73 -0.33
N ARG A 150 7.21 19.84 -0.46
CA ARG A 150 8.20 19.88 -1.53
C ARG A 150 7.65 19.16 -2.75
N PHE A 151 7.16 19.92 -3.71
CA PHE A 151 6.94 19.43 -5.06
C PHE A 151 8.30 19.28 -5.74
N GLN A 152 8.83 18.06 -5.86
CA GLN A 152 10.07 17.79 -6.61
C GLN A 152 10.05 18.38 -8.05
N PHE A 153 8.87 18.52 -8.62
CA PHE A 153 8.67 19.18 -9.92
C PHE A 153 9.05 20.68 -9.88
N LEU A 154 8.78 21.39 -8.80
CA LEU A 154 9.15 22.79 -8.64
C LEU A 154 10.65 22.97 -8.38
N ASP A 155 11.27 22.04 -7.68
CA ASP A 155 12.73 22.02 -7.47
C ASP A 155 13.46 21.76 -8.78
N TRP A 156 12.93 20.86 -9.62
CA TRP A 156 13.46 20.59 -10.95
C TRP A 156 13.31 21.83 -11.89
N LEU A 157 12.15 22.50 -11.87
CA LEU A 157 11.94 23.74 -12.61
C LEU A 157 12.87 24.88 -12.14
N GLY A 158 13.14 24.95 -10.84
CA GLY A 158 14.12 25.91 -10.27
C GLY A 158 15.53 25.67 -10.79
N GLN A 159 15.96 24.41 -10.88
CA GLN A 159 17.28 24.03 -11.40
C GLN A 159 17.41 24.32 -12.91
N VAL A 160 16.38 24.03 -13.71
CA VAL A 160 16.36 24.31 -15.16
C VAL A 160 16.39 25.82 -15.41
N LYS A 161 15.69 26.62 -14.61
CA LYS A 161 15.67 28.07 -14.73
C LYS A 161 17.05 28.69 -14.39
N ASN A 162 17.76 28.18 -13.41
CA ASN A 162 19.11 28.61 -13.06
C ASN A 162 20.14 28.23 -14.14
N TRP A 163 19.96 27.10 -14.82
CA TRP A 163 20.84 26.68 -15.92
C TRP A 163 20.63 27.53 -17.18
N LEU A 164 19.42 28.05 -17.44
CA LEU A 164 19.12 28.91 -18.57
C LEU A 164 19.56 30.39 -18.40
N HIS A 165 19.97 30.79 -17.18
CA HIS A 165 20.41 32.15 -16.85
C HIS A 165 21.90 32.24 -16.51
N SER A 166 22.64 31.15 -16.74
CA SER A 166 24.12 31.05 -16.63
C SER A 166 24.74 30.85 -18.01
#